data_308a2783ccd00d6cf7ca317fed287df6
#
_entry.id   308a2783ccd00d6cf7ca317fed287df6
#
_cell.length_a   1.000
_cell.length_b   1.000
_cell.length_c   1.000
_cell.angle_alpha   90.00
_cell.angle_beta   90.00
_cell.angle_gamma   90.00
#
_symmetry.space_group_name_H-M   'P 1'
#
loop_
_entity.id
_entity.type
_entity.pdbx_description
1 polymer ?
#
loop_
_entity_poly.entity_id
_entity_poly.type
_entity_poly.pdbx_seq_one_letter_code
_entity_poly.pdbx_strand_id
1 'polypeptide(L)'
;VRSSAASDVYKRQQLKKINMPKSSFKFKQFTIFHDKCAMKVGTDGVLLGAWAPADKAKRILDVGTGTGLIALQLAQRNPHARITAIEIDAAAAGQATENVSHSPWADRVEVICHDFRDYQPENRFDLIVSNPPYFIDALKCPDEQRCTARHAGNLNYDLLFHRSASLLEEQGVVSIIIPAEAEKTVVDTAWNHKLFPLHRVQVFTKPGKPCRRVLLNFGFEAKECREEKLCIEAVSYTHLR
;
A
#
# COMPACT_ATOMS: atom_id res chain seq x y z
N VAL A 1 6.87 39.09 -41.96
CA VAL A 1 5.98 38.43 -41.02
C VAL A 1 6.43 37.01 -40.78
N ARG A 2 7.35 36.83 -39.83
CA ARG A 2 7.71 35.48 -39.29
C ARG A 2 8.12 35.66 -37.84
N SER A 3 7.19 35.64 -36.88
CA SER A 3 7.54 35.59 -35.47
C SER A 3 6.36 35.27 -34.51
N SER A 4 5.46 34.37 -34.89
CA SER A 4 4.35 34.06 -33.97
C SER A 4 4.42 32.64 -33.42
N ALA A 5 4.84 31.66 -34.22
CA ALA A 5 4.82 30.25 -33.80
C ALA A 5 5.90 29.89 -32.72
N ALA A 6 7.07 30.49 -32.78
CA ALA A 6 8.15 30.22 -31.79
C ALA A 6 7.85 30.83 -30.43
N SER A 7 7.17 31.97 -30.37
CA SER A 7 6.72 32.62 -29.13
C SER A 7 5.62 31.83 -28.43
N ASP A 8 4.73 31.19 -29.17
CA ASP A 8 3.64 30.38 -28.61
C ASP A 8 4.14 29.02 -28.10
N VAL A 9 5.14 28.43 -28.73
CA VAL A 9 5.82 27.22 -28.23
C VAL A 9 6.58 27.52 -26.94
N TYR A 10 7.28 28.68 -26.88
CA TYR A 10 8.00 29.10 -25.66
C TYR A 10 7.04 29.47 -24.53
N LYS A 11 5.91 30.11 -24.79
CA LYS A 11 4.86 30.36 -23.79
C LYS A 11 4.18 29.08 -23.32
N ARG A 12 3.95 28.09 -24.17
CA ARG A 12 3.44 26.76 -23.77
C ARG A 12 4.44 25.95 -22.94
N GLN A 13 5.73 26.12 -23.17
CA GLN A 13 6.78 25.51 -22.32
C GLN A 13 6.95 26.22 -20.98
N GLN A 14 6.71 27.52 -20.90
CA GLN A 14 6.74 28.25 -19.61
C GLN A 14 5.49 28.00 -18.74
N LEU A 15 4.33 27.74 -19.34
CA LEU A 15 3.11 27.38 -18.60
C LEU A 15 3.14 25.96 -18.00
N LYS A 16 4.14 25.15 -18.30
CA LYS A 16 4.36 23.80 -17.72
C LYS A 16 5.39 23.72 -16.60
N LYS A 17 5.94 24.81 -16.15
CA LYS A 17 6.55 24.87 -14.81
C LYS A 17 5.46 25.16 -13.78
N ILE A 18 4.51 24.23 -13.64
CA ILE A 18 3.78 24.06 -12.39
C ILE A 18 4.88 23.86 -11.34
N ASN A 19 4.98 24.79 -10.40
CA ASN A 19 5.83 24.68 -9.24
C ASN A 19 5.41 23.39 -8.51
N MET A 20 6.05 22.25 -8.84
CA MET A 20 5.79 21.00 -8.16
C MET A 20 6.13 21.24 -6.69
N PRO A 21 5.18 21.04 -5.76
CA PRO A 21 5.49 21.17 -4.35
C PRO A 21 6.70 20.31 -4.03
N LYS A 22 7.61 20.77 -3.15
CA LYS A 22 8.84 20.04 -2.76
C LYS A 22 8.58 18.66 -2.15
N SER A 23 7.32 18.29 -1.95
CA SER A 23 6.83 17.06 -1.33
C SER A 23 5.92 16.25 -2.26
N SER A 24 6.40 15.94 -3.46
CA SER A 24 5.72 15.04 -4.39
C SER A 24 6.69 14.01 -4.98
N PHE A 25 6.15 12.84 -5.37
CA PHE A 25 6.88 11.80 -6.10
C PHE A 25 6.17 11.51 -7.42
N LYS A 26 6.90 11.63 -8.54
CA LYS A 26 6.37 11.43 -9.88
C LYS A 26 6.64 10.01 -10.36
N PHE A 27 5.59 9.24 -10.61
CA PHE A 27 5.62 7.99 -11.37
C PHE A 27 5.45 8.28 -12.87
N LYS A 28 5.56 7.25 -13.72
CA LYS A 28 5.41 7.43 -15.19
C LYS A 28 4.01 7.92 -15.59
N GLN A 29 2.96 7.47 -14.89
CA GLN A 29 1.57 7.73 -15.26
C GLN A 29 0.80 8.60 -14.27
N PHE A 30 1.30 8.78 -13.05
CA PHE A 30 0.65 9.58 -12.00
C PHE A 30 1.69 10.25 -11.09
N THR A 31 1.23 11.17 -10.27
CA THR A 31 2.05 11.85 -9.27
C THR A 31 1.41 11.68 -7.89
N ILE A 32 2.20 11.42 -6.88
CA ILE A 32 1.79 11.38 -5.48
C ILE A 32 2.27 12.64 -4.78
N PHE A 33 1.34 13.44 -4.30
CA PHE A 33 1.59 14.51 -3.34
C PHE A 33 1.54 13.92 -1.93
N HIS A 34 2.44 14.34 -1.04
CA HIS A 34 2.54 13.81 0.32
C HIS A 34 2.88 14.89 1.36
N ASP A 35 2.48 16.12 1.11
CA ASP A 35 2.70 17.28 1.99
C ASP A 35 1.75 17.30 3.20
N LYS A 36 0.59 16.65 3.10
CA LYS A 36 -0.43 16.55 4.15
C LYS A 36 -0.40 15.22 4.91
N CYS A 37 0.49 14.29 4.53
CA CYS A 37 0.61 12.96 5.14
C CYS A 37 1.84 12.85 6.03
N ALA A 38 1.70 12.19 7.17
CA ALA A 38 2.82 11.84 8.05
C ALA A 38 3.81 10.87 7.36
N MET A 39 3.30 9.90 6.58
CA MET A 39 4.13 8.98 5.80
C MET A 39 4.31 9.47 4.37
N LYS A 40 5.56 9.62 3.97
CA LYS A 40 5.96 9.93 2.58
C LYS A 40 5.96 8.66 1.73
N VAL A 41 6.04 8.84 0.40
CA VAL A 41 6.27 7.71 -0.52
C VAL A 41 7.52 6.96 -0.08
N GLY A 42 7.34 5.69 0.27
CA GLY A 42 8.41 4.81 0.74
C GLY A 42 8.53 3.55 -0.14
N THR A 43 9.68 2.89 -0.04
CA THR A 43 9.97 1.66 -0.78
C THR A 43 8.93 0.56 -0.50
N ASP A 44 8.45 0.48 0.74
CA ASP A 44 7.51 -0.56 1.17
C ASP A 44 6.17 -0.47 0.43
N GLY A 45 5.57 0.73 0.34
CA GLY A 45 4.34 0.93 -0.43
C GLY A 45 4.53 0.67 -1.93
N VAL A 46 5.69 1.06 -2.49
CA VAL A 46 6.01 0.78 -3.90
C VAL A 46 6.14 -0.72 -4.16
N LEU A 47 6.83 -1.45 -3.28
CA LEU A 47 7.00 -2.90 -3.39
C LEU A 47 5.66 -3.64 -3.27
N LEU A 48 4.85 -3.31 -2.27
CA LEU A 48 3.55 -3.96 -2.07
C LEU A 48 2.61 -3.69 -3.25
N GLY A 49 2.47 -2.44 -3.70
CA GLY A 49 1.62 -2.10 -4.83
C GLY A 49 2.09 -2.72 -6.16
N ALA A 50 3.40 -2.97 -6.32
CA ALA A 50 3.94 -3.66 -7.49
C ALA A 50 3.74 -5.19 -7.42
N TRP A 51 3.72 -5.78 -6.22
CA TRP A 51 3.73 -7.23 -6.04
C TRP A 51 2.37 -7.86 -5.74
N ALA A 52 1.48 -7.19 -5.01
CA ALA A 52 0.19 -7.73 -4.62
C ALA A 52 -0.58 -8.32 -5.83
N PRO A 53 -1.29 -9.47 -5.69
CA PRO A 53 -1.90 -10.20 -6.80
C PRO A 53 -3.19 -9.55 -7.29
N ALA A 54 -3.09 -8.37 -7.90
CA ALA A 54 -4.22 -7.56 -8.33
C ALA A 54 -4.86 -8.02 -9.64
N ASP A 55 -4.17 -8.79 -10.46
CA ASP A 55 -4.51 -8.97 -11.90
C ASP A 55 -5.91 -9.56 -12.15
N LYS A 56 -6.41 -10.39 -11.23
CA LYS A 56 -7.73 -11.02 -11.31
C LYS A 56 -8.77 -10.47 -10.33
N ALA A 57 -8.35 -9.57 -9.46
CA ALA A 57 -9.23 -8.99 -8.45
C ALA A 57 -10.25 -8.04 -9.09
N LYS A 58 -11.50 -8.14 -8.72
CA LYS A 58 -12.59 -7.24 -9.13
C LYS A 58 -12.79 -6.13 -8.12
N ARG A 59 -12.70 -6.45 -6.84
CA ARG A 59 -12.85 -5.53 -5.71
C ARG A 59 -11.60 -5.60 -4.82
N ILE A 60 -10.96 -4.47 -4.63
CA ILE A 60 -9.73 -4.34 -3.84
C ILE A 60 -9.98 -3.36 -2.71
N LEU A 61 -9.50 -3.68 -1.52
CA LEU A 61 -9.48 -2.80 -0.36
C LEU A 61 -8.03 -2.46 0.01
N ASP A 62 -7.71 -1.18 0.06
CA ASP A 62 -6.43 -0.66 0.57
C ASP A 62 -6.65 -0.09 1.97
N VAL A 63 -6.15 -0.77 3.00
CA VAL A 63 -6.35 -0.44 4.42
C VAL A 63 -5.20 0.40 4.95
N GLY A 64 -5.51 1.61 5.43
CA GLY A 64 -4.51 2.61 5.82
C GLY A 64 -3.79 3.15 4.59
N THR A 65 -4.57 3.62 3.62
CA THR A 65 -4.07 4.01 2.28
C THR A 65 -3.06 5.17 2.31
N GLY A 66 -3.06 5.99 3.37
CA GLY A 66 -2.18 7.13 3.50
C GLY A 66 -2.31 8.11 2.34
N THR A 67 -1.33 8.15 1.47
CA THR A 67 -1.32 9.00 0.26
C THR A 67 -2.11 8.45 -0.92
N GLY A 68 -2.69 7.25 -0.84
CA GLY A 68 -3.32 6.57 -1.96
C GLY A 68 -2.34 5.86 -2.91
N LEU A 69 -1.07 5.74 -2.53
CA LEU A 69 -0.01 5.19 -3.38
C LEU A 69 -0.31 3.76 -3.84
N ILE A 70 -0.64 2.87 -2.91
CA ILE A 70 -0.88 1.45 -3.21
C ILE A 70 -2.14 1.33 -4.06
N ALA A 71 -3.23 1.99 -3.67
CA ALA A 71 -4.48 2.01 -4.44
C ALA A 71 -4.24 2.44 -5.91
N LEU A 72 -3.48 3.50 -6.15
CA LEU A 72 -3.18 3.99 -7.51
C LEU A 72 -2.29 3.03 -8.30
N GLN A 73 -1.30 2.39 -7.66
CA GLN A 73 -0.50 1.35 -8.33
C GLN A 73 -1.36 0.13 -8.74
N LEU A 74 -2.28 -0.30 -7.87
CA LEU A 74 -3.19 -1.40 -8.17
C LEU A 74 -4.19 -1.03 -9.28
N ALA A 75 -4.70 0.21 -9.29
CA ALA A 75 -5.56 0.72 -10.35
C ALA A 75 -4.83 0.77 -11.71
N GLN A 76 -3.54 1.14 -11.71
CA GLN A 76 -2.70 1.11 -12.91
C GLN A 76 -2.51 -0.30 -13.45
N ARG A 77 -2.31 -1.30 -12.56
CA ARG A 77 -2.03 -2.68 -12.94
C ARG A 77 -3.28 -3.43 -13.39
N ASN A 78 -4.43 -3.17 -12.78
CA ASN A 78 -5.70 -3.81 -13.12
C ASN A 78 -6.72 -2.80 -13.63
N PRO A 79 -7.01 -2.76 -14.94
CA PRO A 79 -7.93 -1.80 -15.54
C PRO A 79 -9.42 -2.07 -15.18
N HIS A 80 -9.73 -3.25 -14.64
CA HIS A 80 -11.10 -3.67 -14.36
C HIS A 80 -11.48 -3.63 -12.87
N ALA A 81 -10.48 -3.52 -11.97
CA ALA A 81 -10.74 -3.48 -10.55
C ALA A 81 -11.40 -2.16 -10.10
N ARG A 82 -12.34 -2.26 -9.18
CA ARG A 82 -12.78 -1.16 -8.32
C ARG A 82 -12.02 -1.22 -7.02
N ILE A 83 -11.51 -0.10 -6.57
CA ILE A 83 -10.63 -0.01 -5.40
C ILE A 83 -11.27 0.92 -4.38
N THR A 84 -11.43 0.41 -3.18
CA THR A 84 -11.79 1.21 -2.01
C THR A 84 -10.54 1.42 -1.18
N ALA A 85 -10.21 2.66 -0.86
CA ALA A 85 -9.05 3.05 -0.08
C ALA A 85 -9.51 3.69 1.23
N ILE A 86 -9.22 3.04 2.36
CA ILE A 86 -9.66 3.51 3.69
C ILE A 86 -8.50 4.15 4.43
N GLU A 87 -8.76 5.31 5.04
CA GLU A 87 -7.82 6.02 5.89
C GLU A 87 -8.57 6.65 7.08
N ILE A 88 -8.01 6.48 8.28
CA ILE A 88 -8.60 7.04 9.50
C ILE A 88 -8.22 8.51 9.73
N ASP A 89 -7.02 8.89 9.29
CA ASP A 89 -6.57 10.28 9.39
C ASP A 89 -7.18 11.14 8.29
N ALA A 90 -7.96 12.15 8.66
CA ALA A 90 -8.69 12.98 7.71
C ALA A 90 -7.77 13.79 6.77
N ALA A 91 -6.57 14.18 7.25
CA ALA A 91 -5.62 14.92 6.42
C ALA A 91 -4.99 14.00 5.35
N ALA A 92 -4.64 12.77 5.73
CA ALA A 92 -4.14 11.77 4.81
C ALA A 92 -5.22 11.31 3.81
N ALA A 93 -6.47 11.08 4.26
CA ALA A 93 -7.60 10.77 3.40
C ALA A 93 -7.87 11.89 2.37
N GLY A 94 -7.80 13.15 2.82
CA GLY A 94 -7.90 14.31 1.92
C GLY A 94 -6.76 14.37 0.89
N GLN A 95 -5.53 14.03 1.28
CA GLN A 95 -4.39 13.93 0.37
C GLN A 95 -4.57 12.78 -0.63
N ALA A 96 -5.03 11.61 -0.18
CA ALA A 96 -5.32 10.48 -1.06
C ALA A 96 -6.40 10.83 -2.08
N THR A 97 -7.49 11.48 -1.65
CA THR A 97 -8.56 11.97 -2.52
C THR A 97 -8.03 12.93 -3.59
N GLU A 98 -7.17 13.86 -3.21
CA GLU A 98 -6.51 14.78 -4.15
C GLU A 98 -5.65 14.02 -5.17
N ASN A 99 -4.82 13.06 -4.71
CA ASN A 99 -3.97 12.25 -5.58
C ASN A 99 -4.80 11.41 -6.56
N VAL A 100 -5.88 10.79 -6.07
CA VAL A 100 -6.81 10.01 -6.89
C VAL A 100 -7.48 10.88 -7.95
N SER A 101 -7.98 12.07 -7.58
CA SER A 101 -8.66 12.98 -8.49
C SER A 101 -7.75 13.47 -9.65
N HIS A 102 -6.44 13.55 -9.42
CA HIS A 102 -5.44 13.91 -10.43
C HIS A 102 -4.88 12.72 -11.21
N SER A 103 -5.36 11.50 -10.92
CA SER A 103 -4.92 10.28 -11.60
C SER A 103 -5.83 9.91 -12.77
N PRO A 104 -5.36 9.07 -13.71
CA PRO A 104 -6.21 8.53 -14.77
C PRO A 104 -7.31 7.58 -14.29
N TRP A 105 -7.37 7.23 -13.01
CA TRP A 105 -8.24 6.17 -12.44
C TRP A 105 -9.22 6.69 -11.40
N ALA A 106 -9.50 7.99 -11.41
CA ALA A 106 -10.41 8.64 -10.47
C ALA A 106 -11.85 8.05 -10.47
N ASP A 107 -12.25 7.44 -11.58
CA ASP A 107 -13.55 6.78 -11.75
C ASP A 107 -13.64 5.38 -11.08
N ARG A 108 -12.51 4.80 -10.68
CA ARG A 108 -12.42 3.43 -10.16
C ARG A 108 -11.79 3.32 -8.78
N VAL A 109 -11.27 4.41 -8.23
CA VAL A 109 -10.68 4.46 -6.90
C VAL A 109 -11.50 5.40 -6.03
N GLU A 110 -12.08 4.84 -4.98
CA GLU A 110 -12.84 5.57 -3.98
C GLU A 110 -12.04 5.67 -2.68
N VAL A 111 -11.88 6.89 -2.17
CA VAL A 111 -11.22 7.14 -0.87
C VAL A 111 -12.26 7.43 0.18
N ILE A 112 -12.20 6.69 1.31
CA ILE A 112 -13.14 6.82 2.41
C ILE A 112 -12.35 7.16 3.69
N CYS A 113 -12.66 8.31 4.29
CA CYS A 113 -12.17 8.65 5.62
C CYS A 113 -13.00 7.90 6.66
N HIS A 114 -12.51 6.74 7.11
CA HIS A 114 -13.25 5.86 8.02
C HIS A 114 -12.30 4.98 8.83
N ASP A 115 -12.74 4.61 10.02
CA ASP A 115 -12.04 3.62 10.83
C ASP A 115 -12.30 2.21 10.29
N PHE A 116 -11.24 1.47 9.99
CA PHE A 116 -11.35 0.10 9.49
C PHE A 116 -12.05 -0.85 10.47
N ARG A 117 -12.04 -0.56 11.78
CA ARG A 117 -12.73 -1.34 12.81
C ARG A 117 -14.22 -1.46 12.56
N ASP A 118 -14.83 -0.37 12.15
CA ASP A 118 -16.29 -0.22 12.03
C ASP A 118 -16.76 -0.19 10.58
N TYR A 119 -15.85 -0.33 9.61
CA TYR A 119 -16.19 -0.30 8.20
C TYR A 119 -17.04 -1.50 7.80
N GLN A 120 -18.22 -1.23 7.24
CA GLN A 120 -19.20 -2.22 6.83
C GLN A 120 -19.51 -2.05 5.33
N PRO A 121 -18.77 -2.69 4.42
CA PRO A 121 -19.06 -2.65 3.00
C PRO A 121 -20.24 -3.55 2.65
N GLU A 122 -20.93 -3.23 1.57
CA GLU A 122 -22.00 -4.08 1.02
C GLU A 122 -21.46 -5.40 0.42
N ASN A 123 -20.23 -5.39 -0.06
CA ASN A 123 -19.62 -6.52 -0.76
C ASN A 123 -18.26 -6.88 -0.15
N ARG A 124 -17.89 -8.15 -0.25
CA ARG A 124 -16.56 -8.63 0.11
C ARG A 124 -15.53 -8.29 -0.97
N PHE A 125 -14.25 -8.45 -0.63
CA PHE A 125 -13.11 -8.09 -1.47
C PHE A 125 -12.35 -9.34 -1.93
N ASP A 126 -11.88 -9.32 -3.18
CA ASP A 126 -10.99 -10.35 -3.72
C ASP A 126 -9.55 -10.16 -3.23
N LEU A 127 -9.18 -8.90 -2.96
CA LEU A 127 -7.85 -8.54 -2.46
C LEU A 127 -7.98 -7.45 -1.40
N ILE A 128 -7.35 -7.69 -0.25
CA ILE A 128 -7.15 -6.68 0.79
C ILE A 128 -5.65 -6.43 0.90
N VAL A 129 -5.23 -5.17 0.79
CA VAL A 129 -3.82 -4.79 0.93
C VAL A 129 -3.63 -3.86 2.11
N SER A 130 -2.49 -3.96 2.78
CA SER A 130 -2.11 -3.01 3.82
C SER A 130 -0.58 -2.94 3.96
N ASN A 131 -0.09 -1.72 4.13
CA ASN A 131 1.24 -1.45 4.67
C ASN A 131 1.06 -0.89 6.08
N PRO A 132 0.78 -1.74 7.07
CA PRO A 132 0.41 -1.28 8.40
C PRO A 132 1.58 -0.56 9.09
N PRO A 133 1.31 0.40 9.99
CA PRO A 133 2.37 1.03 10.77
C PRO A 133 3.13 -0.01 11.58
N TYR A 134 4.45 0.17 11.72
CA TYR A 134 5.29 -0.80 12.42
C TYR A 134 5.12 -0.69 13.93
N PHE A 135 4.61 -1.75 14.55
CA PHE A 135 4.38 -1.84 16.01
C PHE A 135 5.61 -2.34 16.77
N ILE A 136 6.83 -2.03 16.30
CA ILE A 136 8.08 -2.51 16.94
C ILE A 136 8.22 -2.01 18.37
N ASP A 137 7.66 -0.86 18.71
CA ASP A 137 7.72 -0.29 20.07
C ASP A 137 6.80 -1.01 21.06
N ALA A 138 5.81 -1.78 20.63
CA ALA A 138 4.93 -2.53 21.49
C ALA A 138 5.65 -3.68 22.22
N LEU A 139 6.66 -4.27 21.59
CA LEU A 139 7.48 -5.34 22.18
C LEU A 139 8.50 -4.83 23.23
N LYS A 140 8.70 -3.52 23.33
CA LYS A 140 9.68 -2.88 24.24
C LYS A 140 9.03 -1.99 25.32
N CYS A 141 7.71 -1.98 25.42
CA CYS A 141 7.03 -1.15 26.41
C CYS A 141 6.96 -1.90 27.75
N PRO A 142 7.69 -1.45 28.80
CA PRO A 142 7.69 -2.12 30.11
C PRO A 142 6.39 -1.96 30.91
N ASP A 143 5.46 -1.15 30.43
CA ASP A 143 4.24 -0.77 31.14
C ASP A 143 3.00 -1.20 30.32
N GLU A 144 2.40 -2.35 30.74
CA GLU A 144 1.22 -2.93 30.09
C GLU A 144 0.03 -1.96 29.97
N GLN A 145 -0.19 -1.08 30.97
CA GLN A 145 -1.31 -0.15 30.96
C GLN A 145 -1.12 0.97 29.92
N ARG A 146 0.12 1.44 29.71
CA ARG A 146 0.43 2.41 28.66
C ARG A 146 0.43 1.80 27.26
N CYS A 147 0.81 0.52 27.15
CA CYS A 147 0.66 -0.25 25.92
C CYS A 147 -0.81 -0.39 25.52
N THR A 148 -1.66 -0.81 26.46
CA THR A 148 -3.11 -1.01 26.21
C THR A 148 -3.80 0.28 25.77
N ALA A 149 -3.48 1.42 26.39
CA ALA A 149 -4.07 2.72 26.03
C ALA A 149 -3.62 3.23 24.63
N ARG A 150 -2.38 2.92 24.18
CA ARG A 150 -1.91 3.23 22.82
C ARG A 150 -2.45 2.25 21.78
N HIS A 151 -2.76 1.02 22.18
CA HIS A 151 -3.29 -0.03 21.29
C HIS A 151 -4.80 0.07 21.07
N ALA A 152 -5.54 0.65 22.01
CA ALA A 152 -7.00 0.74 21.91
C ALA A 152 -7.51 1.61 20.74
N GLY A 153 -6.64 2.43 20.12
CA GLY A 153 -6.99 3.31 19.00
C GLY A 153 -6.32 2.98 17.67
N ASN A 154 -5.32 2.09 17.62
CA ASN A 154 -4.52 1.87 16.42
C ASN A 154 -4.79 0.51 15.77
N LEU A 155 -4.75 0.47 14.43
CA LEU A 155 -4.78 -0.76 13.63
C LEU A 155 -3.59 -1.64 14.03
N ASN A 156 -3.84 -2.74 14.75
CA ASN A 156 -2.85 -3.78 15.05
C ASN A 156 -3.03 -5.00 14.13
N TYR A 157 -2.10 -5.96 14.15
CA TYR A 157 -2.17 -7.13 13.29
C TYR A 157 -3.39 -8.02 13.59
N ASP A 158 -3.78 -8.16 14.87
CA ASP A 158 -4.94 -8.96 15.25
C ASP A 158 -6.23 -8.38 14.67
N LEU A 159 -6.44 -7.07 14.83
CA LEU A 159 -7.58 -6.36 14.25
C LEU A 159 -7.55 -6.41 12.70
N LEU A 160 -6.37 -6.22 12.11
CA LEU A 160 -6.22 -6.28 10.65
C LEU A 160 -6.70 -7.64 10.13
N PHE A 161 -6.20 -8.74 10.69
CA PHE A 161 -6.58 -10.08 10.23
C PHE A 161 -8.00 -10.47 10.61
N HIS A 162 -8.47 -10.11 11.82
CA HIS A 162 -9.86 -10.33 12.23
C HIS A 162 -10.85 -9.70 11.24
N ARG A 163 -10.64 -8.42 10.94
CA ARG A 163 -11.51 -7.68 10.02
C ARG A 163 -11.33 -8.15 8.58
N SER A 164 -10.09 -8.38 8.15
CA SER A 164 -9.83 -8.89 6.79
C SER A 164 -10.51 -10.23 6.56
N ALA A 165 -10.45 -11.17 7.51
CA ALA A 165 -11.13 -12.46 7.39
C ALA A 165 -12.65 -12.33 7.22
N SER A 166 -13.28 -11.33 7.84
CA SER A 166 -14.73 -11.09 7.70
C SER A 166 -15.12 -10.43 6.38
N LEU A 167 -14.21 -9.69 5.76
CA LEU A 167 -14.44 -8.89 4.55
C LEU A 167 -13.90 -9.55 3.27
N LEU A 168 -13.13 -10.62 3.40
CA LEU A 168 -12.48 -11.31 2.29
C LEU A 168 -13.44 -12.32 1.64
N GLU A 169 -13.43 -12.42 0.31
CA GLU A 169 -14.07 -13.52 -0.42
C GLU A 169 -13.37 -14.85 -0.11
N GLU A 170 -14.05 -15.98 -0.33
CA GLU A 170 -13.54 -17.33 -0.03
C GLU A 170 -12.17 -17.60 -0.67
N GLN A 171 -11.97 -17.16 -1.89
CA GLN A 171 -10.70 -17.28 -2.62
C GLN A 171 -9.88 -15.99 -2.60
N GLY A 172 -10.27 -15.03 -1.76
CA GLY A 172 -9.60 -13.75 -1.65
C GLY A 172 -8.22 -13.84 -0.98
N VAL A 173 -7.45 -12.79 -1.13
CA VAL A 173 -6.08 -12.71 -0.63
C VAL A 173 -5.90 -11.46 0.22
N VAL A 174 -5.22 -11.60 1.37
CA VAL A 174 -4.70 -10.48 2.14
C VAL A 174 -3.21 -10.33 1.82
N SER A 175 -2.80 -9.16 1.33
CA SER A 175 -1.41 -8.84 0.98
C SER A 175 -0.86 -7.77 1.90
N ILE A 176 0.27 -8.03 2.55
CA ILE A 176 0.92 -7.06 3.44
C ILE A 176 2.43 -7.01 3.22
N ILE A 177 3.03 -5.90 3.62
CA ILE A 177 4.48 -5.77 3.76
C ILE A 177 4.81 -5.42 5.21
N ILE A 178 5.80 -6.11 5.78
CA ILE A 178 6.16 -5.98 7.19
C ILE A 178 7.69 -5.99 7.38
N PRO A 179 8.21 -5.48 8.51
CA PRO A 179 9.58 -5.74 8.93
C PRO A 179 9.82 -7.24 9.12
N ALA A 180 11.02 -7.72 8.75
CA ALA A 180 11.35 -9.15 8.83
C ALA A 180 11.28 -9.69 10.26
N GLU A 181 11.60 -8.86 11.26
CA GLU A 181 11.52 -9.20 12.68
C GLU A 181 10.08 -9.42 13.18
N ALA A 182 9.08 -8.88 12.51
CA ALA A 182 7.68 -9.06 12.87
C ALA A 182 7.05 -10.32 12.25
N GLU A 183 7.73 -11.00 11.34
CA GLU A 183 7.17 -12.08 10.52
C GLU A 183 6.51 -13.17 11.35
N LYS A 184 7.22 -13.70 12.36
CA LYS A 184 6.67 -14.78 13.20
C LYS A 184 5.37 -14.36 13.87
N THR A 185 5.37 -13.20 14.52
CA THR A 185 4.18 -12.67 15.23
C THR A 185 3.01 -12.48 14.25
N VAL A 186 3.28 -11.95 13.06
CA VAL A 186 2.26 -11.72 12.02
C VAL A 186 1.65 -13.03 11.53
N VAL A 187 2.48 -14.03 11.24
CA VAL A 187 2.01 -15.36 10.79
C VAL A 187 1.19 -16.03 11.90
N ASP A 188 1.70 -16.07 13.14
CA ASP A 188 0.98 -16.65 14.28
C ASP A 188 -0.39 -15.96 14.50
N THR A 189 -0.43 -14.62 14.35
CA THR A 189 -1.69 -13.85 14.47
C THR A 189 -2.66 -14.17 13.32
N ALA A 190 -2.19 -14.26 12.10
CA ALA A 190 -3.03 -14.61 10.94
C ALA A 190 -3.67 -16.00 11.09
N TRP A 191 -2.92 -16.97 11.62
CA TRP A 191 -3.41 -18.33 11.90
C TRP A 191 -4.59 -18.34 12.88
N ASN A 192 -4.59 -17.48 13.89
CA ASN A 192 -5.70 -17.35 14.85
C ASN A 192 -7.01 -16.95 14.15
N HIS A 193 -6.91 -16.28 13.00
CA HIS A 193 -8.04 -15.86 12.16
C HIS A 193 -8.25 -16.76 10.92
N LYS A 194 -7.67 -17.98 10.90
CA LYS A 194 -7.76 -18.94 9.79
C LYS A 194 -7.26 -18.40 8.45
N LEU A 195 -6.28 -17.51 8.50
CA LEU A 195 -5.57 -16.99 7.35
C LEU A 195 -4.17 -17.60 7.30
N PHE A 196 -3.89 -18.36 6.25
CA PHE A 196 -2.66 -19.11 6.08
C PHE A 196 -1.76 -18.46 5.05
N PRO A 197 -0.42 -18.48 5.23
CA PRO A 197 0.49 -17.90 4.26
C PRO A 197 0.47 -18.70 2.95
N LEU A 198 0.23 -18.00 1.85
CA LEU A 198 0.19 -18.58 0.49
C LEU A 198 1.48 -18.27 -0.29
N HIS A 199 2.03 -17.08 -0.08
CA HIS A 199 3.21 -16.62 -0.79
C HIS A 199 4.01 -15.67 0.11
N ARG A 200 5.31 -15.89 0.18
CA ARG A 200 6.27 -15.19 1.00
C ARG A 200 7.43 -14.71 0.14
N VAL A 201 7.76 -13.41 0.21
CA VAL A 201 8.94 -12.86 -0.46
C VAL A 201 9.82 -12.14 0.56
N GLN A 202 11.02 -12.65 0.76
CA GLN A 202 12.04 -11.99 1.56
C GLN A 202 12.72 -10.88 0.75
N VAL A 203 12.72 -9.65 1.28
CA VAL A 203 13.29 -8.49 0.60
C VAL A 203 14.61 -8.09 1.23
N PHE A 204 15.65 -8.09 0.42
CA PHE A 204 17.01 -7.70 0.76
C PHE A 204 17.36 -6.37 0.07
N THR A 205 18.00 -5.47 0.76
CA THR A 205 18.46 -4.19 0.15
C THR A 205 19.65 -4.42 -0.78
N LYS A 206 20.61 -5.28 -0.38
CA LYS A 206 21.82 -5.61 -1.11
C LYS A 206 22.17 -7.09 -0.93
N PRO A 207 22.95 -7.70 -1.85
CA PRO A 207 23.50 -9.02 -1.64
C PRO A 207 24.30 -9.10 -0.33
N GLY A 208 24.12 -10.19 0.42
CA GLY A 208 24.85 -10.42 1.69
C GLY A 208 24.38 -9.60 2.90
N LYS A 209 23.36 -8.73 2.74
CA LYS A 209 22.72 -8.05 3.87
C LYS A 209 21.56 -8.86 4.42
N PRO A 210 21.19 -8.68 5.70
CA PRO A 210 20.05 -9.38 6.28
C PRO A 210 18.73 -8.96 5.60
N CYS A 211 17.74 -9.86 5.62
CA CYS A 211 16.39 -9.55 5.20
C CYS A 211 15.83 -8.39 6.03
N ARG A 212 15.24 -7.41 5.36
CA ARG A 212 14.70 -6.20 6.00
C ARG A 212 13.19 -6.15 5.99
N ARG A 213 12.57 -6.71 4.94
CA ARG A 213 11.12 -6.71 4.77
C ARG A 213 10.68 -8.07 4.29
N VAL A 214 9.44 -8.41 4.60
CA VAL A 214 8.78 -9.57 4.06
C VAL A 214 7.44 -9.14 3.47
N LEU A 215 7.19 -9.55 2.23
CA LEU A 215 5.88 -9.47 1.60
C LEU A 215 5.18 -10.80 1.84
N LEU A 216 3.94 -10.75 2.28
CA LEU A 216 3.15 -11.94 2.61
C LEU A 216 1.75 -11.85 1.99
N ASN A 217 1.35 -12.92 1.32
CA ASN A 217 -0.03 -13.16 0.95
C ASN A 217 -0.64 -14.24 1.84
N PHE A 218 -1.83 -13.98 2.33
CA PHE A 218 -2.61 -14.92 3.14
C PHE A 218 -3.95 -15.21 2.47
N GLY A 219 -4.50 -16.40 2.75
CA GLY A 219 -5.84 -16.80 2.34
C GLY A 219 -6.38 -17.89 3.23
N PHE A 220 -7.61 -18.35 2.99
CA PHE A 220 -8.28 -19.34 3.84
C PHE A 220 -7.82 -20.78 3.61
N GLU A 221 -7.16 -21.04 2.49
CA GLU A 221 -6.67 -22.40 2.15
C GLU A 221 -5.30 -22.64 2.78
N ALA A 222 -5.21 -23.68 3.64
CA ALA A 222 -3.93 -24.14 4.18
C ALA A 222 -3.22 -25.02 3.13
N LYS A 223 -2.20 -24.45 2.48
CA LYS A 223 -1.37 -25.14 1.49
C LYS A 223 0.10 -24.77 1.65
N GLU A 224 0.97 -25.45 0.90
CA GLU A 224 2.39 -25.11 0.87
C GLU A 224 2.60 -23.64 0.45
N CYS A 225 3.35 -22.90 1.27
CA CYS A 225 3.66 -21.50 1.03
C CYS A 225 4.76 -21.40 -0.03
N ARG A 226 4.48 -20.70 -1.13
CA ARG A 226 5.51 -20.35 -2.11
C ARG A 226 6.49 -19.37 -1.51
N GLU A 227 7.79 -19.66 -1.61
CA GLU A 227 8.84 -18.79 -1.06
C GLU A 227 9.74 -18.23 -2.15
N GLU A 228 10.04 -16.91 -2.04
CA GLU A 228 10.91 -16.20 -2.98
C GLU A 228 11.84 -15.25 -2.24
N LYS A 229 12.89 -14.80 -2.94
CA LYS A 229 13.82 -13.77 -2.47
C LYS A 229 13.93 -12.67 -3.51
N LEU A 230 13.82 -11.42 -3.06
CA LEU A 230 14.01 -10.24 -3.87
C LEU A 230 15.19 -9.42 -3.32
N CYS A 231 16.14 -9.07 -4.18
CA CYS A 231 17.22 -8.15 -3.83
C CYS A 231 17.08 -6.86 -4.64
N ILE A 232 16.87 -5.73 -3.97
CA ILE A 232 16.56 -4.45 -4.64
C ILE A 232 17.74 -3.95 -5.46
N GLU A 233 18.97 -4.04 -4.95
CA GLU A 233 20.17 -3.57 -5.65
C GLU A 233 20.80 -4.60 -6.61
N ALA A 234 20.25 -5.83 -6.70
CA ALA A 234 20.70 -6.81 -7.69
C ALA A 234 20.20 -6.51 -9.11
N VAL A 235 19.26 -5.57 -9.26
CA VAL A 235 18.87 -5.02 -10.56
C VAL A 235 19.94 -4.00 -10.97
N SER A 236 21.08 -4.49 -11.45
CA SER A 236 22.10 -3.63 -12.00
C SER A 236 21.57 -2.99 -13.28
N TYR A 237 21.83 -1.69 -13.44
CA TYR A 237 21.48 -0.88 -14.62
C TYR A 237 22.19 -1.32 -15.92
N THR A 238 22.72 -2.53 -16.00
CA THR A 238 23.50 -3.05 -17.14
C THR A 238 22.66 -3.44 -18.37
N HIS A 239 21.33 -3.29 -18.33
CA HIS A 239 20.47 -3.61 -19.48
C HIS A 239 19.69 -2.43 -20.05
N LEU A 240 20.14 -1.19 -19.79
CA LEU A 240 19.64 0.01 -20.48
C LEU A 240 20.78 0.60 -21.34
N ARG A 241 21.20 -0.15 -22.37
CA ARG A 241 21.89 0.37 -23.54
C ARG A 241 21.09 0.04 -24.80
#